data_9cdbadfc62b0e1255685b2d40a143714
#
_entry.id   9cdbadfc62b0e1255685b2d40a143714
#
_cell.length_a   1.000
_cell.length_b   1.000
_cell.length_c   1.000
_cell.angle_alpha   90.00
_cell.angle_beta   90.00
_cell.angle_gamma   90.00
#
_symmetry.space_group_name_H-M   'P 1'
#
loop_
_entity.id
_entity.type
_entity.pdbx_description
1 polymer ?
#
loop_
_entity_poly.entity_id
_entity_poly.type
_entity_poly.pdbx_seq_one_letter_code
_entity_poly.pdbx_strand_id
1 'polypeptide(L)'
;MKPAPGILTALAILVAAQPLVSLSPAAQAAKPQPAPVQSPPPPLASGPITTAESTNYAATSTFAEVLAFIRELQKLSPFVRVETICTSTEGRDIPLLVIGKPLPQDPLSLRYDKRVVVYFQANIHAGEVEGMEATLMLARDLLLDPKLPYLDKVVLLIAPVFNADGNDKMDPQNRRGQVGPEKGSGVRHNGQNLDLNRDAMKLESPEMRGLVRNVLLRWDPLLLVDCHTTNGSYHEEPVTYSWPLCPNGDPALITYMREKMLPAVDAALEKKYGTLSIPYGDPMDFRDMEKGWRTFSHQPRFMTNYIGLRNRLSILDENYNYADFKTRVLGNYNLLKAILDYCQANAGELSRLVAEADAQTILRGVAPRETDTFGLDIEVRPLPEKVAVRGYEVEVTPREGSPFPEMKRTDRKKTYVMPYFADFVAKRAVRLPYAYLIPIFDAGVEAKLRQHGVSVERLTEAVTLETEAYRIKEIKGADRLYQGHRTNAVKGEYALEKREFPKGTLVVRTAQALGRLAAYLLEPESDDGLLVWNYFDKYVVSQWGRGTQTYPVYKLFTPQSLAAQGLD
;
A
#
# COMPACT_ATOMS: atom_id res chain seq x y z
N MET A 1 10.70 26.76 -54.15
CA MET A 1 9.53 26.65 -53.30
C MET A 1 9.87 25.69 -52.14
N LYS A 2 10.00 26.22 -50.94
CA LYS A 2 10.29 25.42 -49.73
C LYS A 2 8.98 24.87 -49.16
N PRO A 3 8.87 23.64 -48.69
CA PRO A 3 7.73 23.18 -47.91
C PRO A 3 7.90 23.57 -46.44
N ALA A 4 6.78 23.93 -45.81
CA ALA A 4 6.65 24.31 -44.42
C ALA A 4 6.84 23.12 -43.45
N PRO A 5 7.29 23.35 -42.21
CA PRO A 5 7.50 22.27 -41.25
C PRO A 5 6.19 21.85 -40.60
N GLY A 6 5.92 20.54 -40.65
CA GLY A 6 4.84 19.91 -39.92
C GLY A 6 5.12 19.90 -38.43
N ILE A 7 4.13 20.29 -37.66
CA ILE A 7 4.11 20.30 -36.20
C ILE A 7 3.99 18.84 -35.72
N LEU A 8 5.08 18.26 -35.21
CA LEU A 8 5.03 17.03 -34.40
C LEU A 8 4.54 17.38 -33.00
N THR A 9 3.32 17.00 -32.73
CA THR A 9 2.79 17.02 -31.36
C THR A 9 3.43 15.87 -30.56
N ALA A 10 4.47 16.17 -29.83
CA ALA A 10 5.06 15.23 -28.89
C ALA A 10 4.11 15.09 -27.69
N LEU A 11 3.49 13.90 -27.57
CA LEU A 11 2.71 13.51 -26.40
C LEU A 11 3.69 13.19 -25.27
N ALA A 12 3.99 14.18 -24.43
CA ALA A 12 4.78 13.99 -23.23
C ALA A 12 3.96 13.20 -22.22
N ILE A 13 4.33 11.94 -21.97
CA ILE A 13 3.86 11.18 -20.82
C ILE A 13 4.49 11.83 -19.59
N LEU A 14 3.74 12.69 -18.91
CA LEU A 14 4.11 13.24 -17.62
C LEU A 14 4.01 12.10 -16.57
N VAL A 15 5.12 11.44 -16.30
CA VAL A 15 5.31 10.73 -15.03
C VAL A 15 5.37 11.83 -13.97
N ALA A 16 4.30 11.98 -13.20
CA ALA A 16 4.22 12.94 -12.11
C ALA A 16 5.23 12.55 -11.02
N ALA A 17 6.47 13.03 -11.17
CA ALA A 17 7.35 13.19 -10.04
C ALA A 17 6.72 14.31 -9.18
N GLN A 18 6.23 13.97 -7.99
CA GLN A 18 5.83 14.99 -7.03
C GLN A 18 7.06 15.82 -6.70
N PRO A 19 7.05 17.15 -6.92
CA PRO A 19 8.16 17.98 -6.53
C PRO A 19 8.25 18.02 -5.00
N LEU A 20 9.43 17.77 -4.47
CA LEU A 20 9.79 18.12 -3.11
C LEU A 20 9.61 19.64 -2.96
N VAL A 21 8.52 20.05 -2.35
CA VAL A 21 8.28 21.45 -1.98
C VAL A 21 9.22 21.79 -0.83
N SER A 22 10.36 22.39 -1.13
CA SER A 22 11.18 23.02 -0.12
C SER A 22 10.48 24.31 0.34
N LEU A 23 9.78 24.25 1.47
CA LEU A 23 9.24 25.44 2.14
C LEU A 23 10.39 26.18 2.83
N SER A 24 10.69 27.39 2.37
CA SER A 24 11.56 28.33 3.08
C SER A 24 10.95 28.74 4.42
N PRO A 25 11.75 29.05 5.45
CA PRO A 25 11.26 29.49 6.76
C PRO A 25 10.71 30.91 6.65
N ALA A 26 9.42 31.04 6.43
CA ALA A 26 8.69 32.30 6.61
C ALA A 26 7.80 32.18 7.84
N ALA A 27 7.88 33.22 8.66
CA ALA A 27 7.10 33.53 9.88
C ALA A 27 5.99 32.51 10.25
N GLN A 28 6.12 31.89 11.42
CA GLN A 28 5.11 31.05 12.06
C GLN A 28 3.81 31.84 12.28
N ALA A 29 2.96 31.87 11.26
CA ALA A 29 1.55 32.13 11.50
C ALA A 29 0.97 30.97 12.31
N ALA A 30 0.17 31.25 13.31
CA ALA A 30 -0.47 30.23 14.14
C ALA A 30 -1.12 29.17 13.25
N LYS A 31 -0.68 27.92 13.39
CA LYS A 31 -1.15 26.78 12.58
C LYS A 31 -2.58 26.43 12.99
N PRO A 32 -3.46 26.07 12.05
CA PRO A 32 -4.84 25.71 12.36
C PRO A 32 -4.89 24.45 13.22
N GLN A 33 -5.63 24.49 14.30
CA GLN A 33 -6.01 23.30 15.02
C GLN A 33 -7.34 22.77 14.48
N PRO A 34 -7.43 21.47 14.15
CA PRO A 34 -8.70 20.80 13.87
C PRO A 34 -9.61 20.84 15.11
N ALA A 35 -10.89 20.46 14.92
CA ALA A 35 -11.80 20.28 16.05
C ALA A 35 -11.18 19.31 17.08
N PRO A 36 -11.35 19.58 18.40
CA PRO A 36 -10.76 18.74 19.43
C PRO A 36 -11.30 17.32 19.31
N VAL A 37 -10.38 16.37 19.11
CA VAL A 37 -10.68 14.93 19.17
C VAL A 37 -10.98 14.57 20.63
N GLN A 38 -12.04 13.81 20.88
CA GLN A 38 -12.31 13.31 22.24
C GLN A 38 -11.11 12.48 22.71
N SER A 39 -10.54 12.88 23.84
CA SER A 39 -9.49 12.10 24.47
C SER A 39 -10.02 10.71 24.81
N PRO A 40 -9.24 9.63 24.59
CA PRO A 40 -9.58 8.34 25.13
C PRO A 40 -9.75 8.46 26.67
N PRO A 41 -10.49 7.54 27.31
CA PRO A 41 -10.50 7.47 28.76
C PRO A 41 -9.05 7.40 29.25
N PRO A 42 -8.75 7.96 30.45
CA PRO A 42 -7.43 7.88 31.03
C PRO A 42 -6.97 6.41 31.04
N PRO A 43 -5.66 6.14 30.79
CA PRO A 43 -5.13 4.78 30.78
C PRO A 43 -5.52 4.08 32.07
N LEU A 44 -5.92 2.80 31.97
CA LEU A 44 -6.17 1.96 33.14
C LEU A 44 -4.95 2.04 34.06
N ALA A 45 -5.13 2.37 35.32
CA ALA A 45 -4.16 2.93 36.27
C ALA A 45 -2.88 2.10 36.55
N SER A 46 -2.55 1.06 35.75
CA SER A 46 -1.45 0.13 35.99
C SER A 46 -0.67 -0.34 34.77
N GLY A 47 -0.88 0.24 33.59
CA GLY A 47 -0.18 -0.16 32.35
C GLY A 47 0.98 0.75 31.97
N PRO A 48 1.86 0.30 31.04
CA PRO A 48 2.92 1.15 30.50
C PRO A 48 2.31 2.33 29.73
N ILE A 49 2.96 3.50 29.80
CA ILE A 49 2.58 4.69 29.06
C ILE A 49 3.60 4.93 27.95
N THR A 50 3.16 5.42 26.79
CA THR A 50 4.06 5.73 25.67
C THR A 50 4.88 7.00 25.94
N THR A 51 5.92 7.23 25.15
CA THR A 51 6.70 8.47 25.23
C THR A 51 5.84 9.68 24.88
N ALA A 52 4.92 9.54 23.94
CA ALA A 52 3.96 10.60 23.62
C ALA A 52 3.09 10.96 24.84
N GLU A 53 2.52 9.98 25.51
CA GLU A 53 1.70 10.20 26.71
C GLU A 53 2.50 10.81 27.87
N SER A 54 3.69 10.25 28.17
CA SER A 54 4.55 10.68 29.28
C SER A 54 5.10 12.09 29.13
N THR A 55 5.25 12.57 27.89
CA THR A 55 5.77 13.91 27.56
C THR A 55 4.67 14.91 27.20
N ASN A 56 3.40 14.55 27.42
CA ASN A 56 2.26 15.34 26.96
C ASN A 56 2.35 15.66 25.45
N TYR A 57 2.74 14.66 24.65
CA TYR A 57 2.89 14.71 23.19
C TYR A 57 4.00 15.67 22.68
N ALA A 58 4.98 16.01 23.51
CA ALA A 58 6.15 16.77 23.06
C ALA A 58 7.20 15.90 22.35
N ALA A 59 7.19 14.58 22.57
CA ALA A 59 8.12 13.63 21.98
C ALA A 59 7.39 12.37 21.53
N THR A 60 8.07 11.57 20.68
CA THR A 60 7.62 10.25 20.23
C THR A 60 8.63 9.18 20.68
N SER A 61 8.20 7.91 20.66
CA SER A 61 8.98 6.78 21.14
C SER A 61 10.15 6.43 20.20
N THR A 62 11.32 6.18 20.76
CA THR A 62 12.44 5.53 20.09
C THR A 62 12.17 4.03 19.92
N PHE A 63 12.92 3.35 19.05
CA PHE A 63 12.81 1.89 18.90
C PHE A 63 13.01 1.15 20.23
N ALA A 64 13.99 1.58 21.04
CA ALA A 64 14.25 0.98 22.35
C ALA A 64 13.07 1.15 23.32
N GLU A 65 12.40 2.32 23.33
CA GLU A 65 11.22 2.59 24.16
C GLU A 65 10.02 1.78 23.70
N VAL A 66 9.81 1.62 22.38
CA VAL A 66 8.80 0.72 21.81
C VAL A 66 9.00 -0.71 22.33
N LEU A 67 10.23 -1.24 22.25
CA LEU A 67 10.54 -2.58 22.76
C LEU A 67 10.37 -2.70 24.28
N ALA A 68 10.67 -1.66 25.05
CA ALA A 68 10.44 -1.64 26.49
C ALA A 68 8.96 -1.70 26.81
N PHE A 69 8.14 -0.89 26.14
CA PHE A 69 6.69 -0.90 26.27
C PHE A 69 6.10 -2.29 25.97
N ILE A 70 6.51 -2.91 24.87
CA ILE A 70 6.06 -4.25 24.48
C ILE A 70 6.42 -5.31 25.53
N ARG A 71 7.64 -5.26 26.09
CA ARG A 71 8.06 -6.19 27.17
C ARG A 71 7.18 -6.06 28.42
N GLU A 72 6.78 -4.84 28.77
CA GLU A 72 5.87 -4.64 29.91
C GLU A 72 4.47 -5.21 29.59
N LEU A 73 3.94 -5.03 28.39
CA LEU A 73 2.67 -5.66 28.00
C LEU A 73 2.71 -7.18 28.11
N GLN A 74 3.81 -7.83 27.70
CA GLN A 74 3.96 -9.29 27.80
C GLN A 74 3.98 -9.80 29.25
N LYS A 75 4.45 -8.99 30.19
CA LYS A 75 4.40 -9.33 31.63
C LYS A 75 2.98 -9.21 32.21
N LEU A 76 2.18 -8.30 31.68
CA LEU A 76 0.86 -7.96 32.21
C LEU A 76 -0.27 -8.80 31.62
N SER A 77 -0.10 -9.42 30.45
CA SER A 77 -1.17 -10.16 29.79
C SER A 77 -0.66 -11.44 29.11
N PRO A 78 -1.34 -12.61 29.32
CA PRO A 78 -1.02 -13.84 28.62
C PRO A 78 -1.59 -13.88 27.18
N PHE A 79 -2.32 -12.86 26.77
CA PHE A 79 -3.02 -12.79 25.48
C PHE A 79 -2.21 -12.09 24.38
N VAL A 80 -0.94 -11.83 24.65
CA VAL A 80 0.01 -11.26 23.69
C VAL A 80 1.32 -12.03 23.66
N ARG A 81 1.84 -12.28 22.46
CA ARG A 81 3.23 -12.67 22.25
C ARG A 81 3.86 -11.82 21.15
N VAL A 82 5.18 -11.84 21.09
CA VAL A 82 5.96 -11.10 20.08
C VAL A 82 6.66 -12.09 19.19
N GLU A 83 6.55 -11.87 17.89
CA GLU A 83 7.32 -12.52 16.83
C GLU A 83 8.22 -11.47 16.16
N THR A 84 9.13 -11.91 15.31
CA THR A 84 9.99 -11.02 14.53
C THR A 84 9.54 -11.06 13.06
N ILE A 85 9.22 -9.90 12.48
CA ILE A 85 8.93 -9.77 11.04
C ILE A 85 10.20 -10.02 10.25
N CYS A 86 11.28 -9.33 10.58
CA CYS A 86 12.62 -9.50 10.02
C CYS A 86 13.63 -8.78 10.90
N THR A 87 14.91 -8.99 10.60
CA THR A 87 15.99 -8.11 11.05
C THR A 87 16.23 -7.06 9.96
N SER A 88 16.22 -5.77 10.33
CA SER A 88 16.45 -4.64 9.43
C SER A 88 17.89 -4.58 8.93
N THR A 89 18.19 -3.68 8.01
CA THR A 89 19.55 -3.48 7.47
C THR A 89 20.55 -3.10 8.54
N GLU A 90 20.16 -2.32 9.55
CA GLU A 90 21.03 -1.89 10.66
C GLU A 90 20.97 -2.86 11.86
N GLY A 91 20.38 -4.06 11.69
CA GLY A 91 20.41 -5.13 12.69
C GLY A 91 19.33 -5.05 13.77
N ARG A 92 18.20 -4.36 13.53
CA ARG A 92 17.08 -4.27 14.47
C ARG A 92 16.02 -5.32 14.14
N ASP A 93 15.61 -6.12 15.13
CA ASP A 93 14.51 -7.08 14.99
C ASP A 93 13.18 -6.36 15.08
N ILE A 94 12.44 -6.30 13.95
CA ILE A 94 11.16 -5.61 13.85
C ILE A 94 10.08 -6.45 14.53
N PRO A 95 9.43 -5.94 15.59
CA PRO A 95 8.47 -6.71 16.37
C PRO A 95 7.12 -6.83 15.66
N LEU A 96 6.50 -8.01 15.79
CA LEU A 96 5.11 -8.29 15.48
C LEU A 96 4.40 -8.75 16.75
N LEU A 97 3.51 -7.94 17.28
CA LEU A 97 2.63 -8.36 18.37
C LEU A 97 1.52 -9.24 17.77
N VAL A 98 1.31 -10.40 18.37
CA VAL A 98 0.18 -11.29 18.10
C VAL A 98 -0.72 -11.27 19.32
N ILE A 99 -1.94 -10.78 19.17
CA ILE A 99 -2.92 -10.60 20.26
C ILE A 99 -4.17 -11.43 19.95
N GLY A 100 -4.62 -12.22 20.91
CA GLY A 100 -5.81 -13.04 20.74
C GLY A 100 -6.24 -13.78 22.00
N LYS A 101 -7.54 -14.13 22.09
CA LYS A 101 -8.11 -14.92 23.19
C LYS A 101 -9.02 -16.03 22.63
N PRO A 102 -8.59 -17.32 22.69
CA PRO A 102 -7.25 -17.74 23.12
C PRO A 102 -6.15 -17.21 22.21
N LEU A 103 -4.94 -17.08 22.76
CA LEU A 103 -3.78 -16.70 21.96
C LEU A 103 -3.48 -17.85 20.96
N PRO A 104 -3.49 -17.59 19.61
CA PRO A 104 -3.24 -18.65 18.66
C PRO A 104 -1.80 -19.17 18.78
N GLN A 105 -1.61 -20.48 18.81
CA GLN A 105 -0.27 -21.12 18.90
C GLN A 105 0.58 -20.78 17.67
N ASP A 106 -0.05 -20.91 16.52
CA ASP A 106 0.52 -20.64 15.19
C ASP A 106 -0.63 -20.28 14.20
N PRO A 107 -0.32 -19.84 13.00
CA PRO A 107 -1.36 -19.50 12.01
C PRO A 107 -2.20 -20.71 11.55
N LEU A 108 -1.67 -21.93 11.58
CA LEU A 108 -2.42 -23.13 11.21
C LEU A 108 -3.56 -23.41 12.19
N SER A 109 -3.38 -23.02 13.46
CA SER A 109 -4.42 -23.14 14.49
C SER A 109 -5.67 -22.30 14.16
N LEU A 110 -5.53 -21.28 13.28
CA LEU A 110 -6.63 -20.43 12.84
C LEU A 110 -7.44 -21.01 11.68
N ARG A 111 -6.98 -22.11 11.04
CA ARG A 111 -7.67 -22.71 9.88
C ARG A 111 -9.13 -23.09 10.19
N TYR A 112 -9.42 -23.49 11.45
CA TYR A 112 -10.76 -23.84 11.92
C TYR A 112 -11.34 -22.80 12.89
N ASP A 113 -10.63 -21.71 13.11
CA ASP A 113 -11.06 -20.57 13.93
C ASP A 113 -11.98 -19.67 13.09
N LYS A 114 -13.01 -19.11 13.73
CA LYS A 114 -13.93 -18.18 13.06
C LYS A 114 -13.52 -16.72 13.22
N ARG A 115 -12.41 -16.48 13.90
CA ARG A 115 -11.86 -15.13 14.06
C ARG A 115 -11.16 -14.68 12.78
N VAL A 116 -11.31 -13.41 12.47
CA VAL A 116 -10.59 -12.77 11.36
C VAL A 116 -9.22 -12.29 11.84
N VAL A 117 -8.21 -12.40 10.99
CA VAL A 117 -6.89 -11.82 11.26
C VAL A 117 -6.87 -10.40 10.71
N VAL A 118 -6.58 -9.43 11.58
CA VAL A 118 -6.44 -8.00 11.23
C VAL A 118 -5.02 -7.58 11.56
N TYR A 119 -4.36 -6.87 10.63
CA TYR A 119 -2.99 -6.42 10.79
C TYR A 119 -2.92 -4.90 10.72
N PHE A 120 -2.36 -4.28 11.77
CA PHE A 120 -2.05 -2.85 11.84
C PHE A 120 -0.56 -2.65 11.69
N GLN A 121 -0.18 -1.89 10.68
CA GLN A 121 1.19 -1.50 10.40
C GLN A 121 1.33 0.00 10.61
N ALA A 122 2.35 0.40 11.35
CA ALA A 122 2.66 1.80 11.55
C ALA A 122 4.13 2.09 11.28
N ASN A 123 4.44 3.36 11.03
CA ASN A 123 5.81 3.86 10.90
C ASN A 123 6.59 3.24 9.72
N ILE A 124 5.91 2.92 8.61
CA ILE A 124 6.60 2.54 7.36
C ILE A 124 7.46 3.70 6.84
N HIS A 125 6.96 4.93 7.00
CA HIS A 125 7.75 6.14 6.93
C HIS A 125 8.04 6.60 8.35
N ALA A 126 9.27 6.51 8.77
CA ALA A 126 9.60 6.63 10.20
C ALA A 126 9.46 8.05 10.79
N GLY A 127 9.18 9.06 9.97
CA GLY A 127 8.78 10.39 10.44
C GLY A 127 7.27 10.53 10.72
N GLU A 128 6.47 9.52 10.38
CA GLU A 128 5.02 9.45 10.53
C GLU A 128 4.72 8.60 11.76
N VAL A 129 4.68 9.23 12.93
CA VAL A 129 4.83 8.56 14.24
C VAL A 129 3.52 8.37 14.99
N GLU A 130 2.42 8.89 14.50
CA GLU A 130 1.10 8.84 15.14
C GLU A 130 0.60 7.41 15.32
N GLY A 131 0.68 6.63 14.23
CA GLY A 131 0.25 5.23 14.22
C GLY A 131 1.07 4.35 15.16
N MET A 132 2.36 4.64 15.33
CA MET A 132 3.22 3.95 16.29
C MET A 132 2.70 4.13 17.72
N GLU A 133 2.49 5.36 18.14
CA GLU A 133 1.98 5.67 19.48
C GLU A 133 0.55 5.13 19.67
N ALA A 134 -0.32 5.35 18.67
CA ALA A 134 -1.71 4.92 18.73
C ALA A 134 -1.86 3.39 18.83
N THR A 135 -1.06 2.62 18.08
CA THR A 135 -1.10 1.15 18.12
C THR A 135 -0.57 0.58 19.44
N LEU A 136 0.45 1.21 20.05
CA LEU A 136 0.92 0.84 21.38
C LEU A 136 -0.15 1.11 22.46
N MET A 137 -0.76 2.30 22.44
CA MET A 137 -1.88 2.67 23.32
C MET A 137 -3.04 1.68 23.17
N LEU A 138 -3.43 1.38 21.92
CA LEU A 138 -4.52 0.44 21.64
C LEU A 138 -4.22 -0.97 22.14
N ALA A 139 -3.00 -1.48 21.93
CA ALA A 139 -2.60 -2.78 22.43
C ALA A 139 -2.68 -2.85 23.95
N ARG A 140 -2.19 -1.83 24.66
CA ARG A 140 -2.30 -1.71 26.12
C ARG A 140 -3.75 -1.73 26.58
N ASP A 141 -4.56 -0.81 26.06
CA ASP A 141 -5.92 -0.61 26.50
C ASP A 141 -6.79 -1.86 26.24
N LEU A 142 -6.56 -2.53 25.10
CA LEU A 142 -7.20 -3.79 24.77
C LEU A 142 -6.82 -4.92 25.76
N LEU A 143 -5.53 -5.07 26.06
CA LEU A 143 -5.01 -6.17 26.87
C LEU A 143 -5.28 -6.00 28.36
N LEU A 144 -5.45 -4.77 28.84
CA LEU A 144 -5.75 -4.46 30.24
C LEU A 144 -7.26 -4.29 30.51
N ASP A 145 -8.10 -4.22 29.48
CA ASP A 145 -9.55 -4.26 29.65
C ASP A 145 -9.98 -5.68 30.08
N PRO A 146 -10.62 -5.85 31.25
CA PRO A 146 -11.10 -7.18 31.71
C PRO A 146 -12.03 -7.86 30.70
N LYS A 147 -12.74 -7.10 29.90
CA LYS A 147 -13.66 -7.61 28.87
C LYS A 147 -12.91 -8.15 27.64
N LEU A 148 -11.65 -7.75 27.43
CA LEU A 148 -10.86 -8.10 26.25
C LEU A 148 -11.67 -7.94 24.95
N PRO A 149 -12.17 -6.72 24.66
CA PRO A 149 -13.06 -6.49 23.53
C PRO A 149 -12.40 -6.94 22.23
N TYR A 150 -13.20 -7.30 21.23
CA TYR A 150 -12.81 -7.79 19.89
C TYR A 150 -12.22 -9.21 19.85
N LEU A 151 -11.53 -9.71 20.88
CA LEU A 151 -10.71 -10.93 20.81
C LEU A 151 -11.51 -12.23 20.65
N ASP A 152 -12.83 -12.17 20.75
CA ASP A 152 -13.74 -13.28 20.42
C ASP A 152 -13.98 -13.42 18.90
N LYS A 153 -13.72 -12.37 18.11
CA LYS A 153 -13.92 -12.31 16.64
C LYS A 153 -12.67 -11.95 15.86
N VAL A 154 -11.65 -11.40 16.52
CA VAL A 154 -10.45 -10.87 15.89
C VAL A 154 -9.20 -11.47 16.53
N VAL A 155 -8.25 -11.88 15.70
CA VAL A 155 -6.83 -12.00 16.05
C VAL A 155 -6.15 -10.76 15.52
N LEU A 156 -5.56 -9.98 16.40
CA LEU A 156 -4.93 -8.72 16.03
C LEU A 156 -3.41 -8.86 15.95
N LEU A 157 -2.86 -8.51 14.80
CA LEU A 157 -1.43 -8.38 14.57
C LEU A 157 -1.07 -6.90 14.55
N ILE A 158 0.02 -6.51 15.21
CA ILE A 158 0.50 -5.11 15.23
C ILE A 158 2.01 -5.07 14.97
N ALA A 159 2.42 -4.29 13.97
CA ALA A 159 3.79 -3.83 13.81
C ALA A 159 3.84 -2.33 14.13
N PRO A 160 4.15 -1.93 15.36
CA PRO A 160 4.09 -0.51 15.74
C PRO A 160 5.21 0.32 15.11
N VAL A 161 6.36 -0.30 14.81
CA VAL A 161 7.53 0.37 14.22
C VAL A 161 8.11 -0.48 13.09
N PHE A 162 7.59 -0.27 11.87
CA PHE A 162 7.99 -1.08 10.72
C PHE A 162 9.35 -0.64 10.15
N ASN A 163 9.64 0.66 10.08
CA ASN A 163 10.92 1.20 9.66
C ASN A 163 11.77 1.55 10.89
N ALA A 164 12.28 0.51 11.55
CA ALA A 164 13.07 0.67 12.79
C ALA A 164 14.35 1.47 12.59
N ASP A 165 15.02 1.35 11.44
CA ASP A 165 16.26 2.06 11.13
C ASP A 165 16.04 3.56 10.93
N GLY A 166 14.97 3.91 10.24
CA GLY A 166 14.58 5.31 10.05
C GLY A 166 14.05 5.95 11.33
N ASN A 167 13.40 5.18 12.21
CA ASN A 167 12.81 5.70 13.45
C ASN A 167 13.87 6.31 14.40
N ASP A 168 14.99 5.66 14.56
CA ASP A 168 16.05 6.13 15.48
C ASP A 168 16.86 7.32 14.95
N LYS A 169 16.67 7.72 13.68
CA LYS A 169 17.31 8.90 13.08
C LYS A 169 16.47 10.16 13.34
N MET A 170 16.13 10.39 14.61
CA MET A 170 15.25 11.49 15.02
C MET A 170 15.91 12.85 14.88
N ASP A 171 15.22 13.77 14.21
CA ASP A 171 15.60 15.17 14.08
C ASP A 171 14.36 16.06 13.87
N PRO A 172 14.27 17.24 14.53
CA PRO A 172 13.17 18.19 14.31
C PRO A 172 13.09 18.70 12.86
N GLN A 173 14.15 18.55 12.07
CA GLN A 173 14.19 19.00 10.68
C GLN A 173 13.70 17.95 9.68
N ASN A 174 13.47 16.70 10.09
CA ASN A 174 13.07 15.63 9.19
C ASN A 174 11.70 15.86 8.55
N ARG A 175 10.76 16.48 9.29
CA ARG A 175 9.40 16.77 8.81
C ARG A 175 8.97 18.19 9.17
N ARG A 176 9.65 19.18 8.60
CA ARG A 176 9.44 20.63 8.90
C ARG A 176 8.01 21.12 8.71
N GLY A 177 7.25 20.53 7.81
CA GLY A 177 5.84 20.87 7.57
C GLY A 177 4.88 20.34 8.62
N GLN A 178 5.27 19.30 9.38
CA GLN A 178 4.43 18.61 10.36
C GLN A 178 4.41 19.37 11.70
N VAL A 179 3.24 19.46 12.33
CA VAL A 179 3.09 20.11 13.64
C VAL A 179 3.43 19.14 14.77
N GLY A 180 4.67 19.18 15.24
CA GLY A 180 5.17 18.25 16.27
C GLY A 180 5.38 16.81 15.77
N PRO A 181 5.95 15.94 16.61
CA PRO A 181 6.45 16.21 17.97
C PRO A 181 7.62 17.21 17.98
N GLU A 182 7.72 18.01 19.07
CA GLU A 182 8.73 19.08 19.17
C GLU A 182 10.16 18.59 19.14
N LYS A 183 10.41 17.41 19.73
CA LYS A 183 11.74 16.77 19.78
C LYS A 183 12.12 16.09 18.45
N GLY A 184 11.25 16.17 17.44
CA GLY A 184 11.49 15.61 16.12
C GLY A 184 10.95 14.20 15.94
N SER A 185 11.16 13.67 14.74
CA SER A 185 10.72 12.36 14.29
C SER A 185 11.79 11.73 13.40
N GLY A 186 11.65 10.45 13.05
CA GLY A 186 12.59 9.73 12.21
C GLY A 186 12.58 10.18 10.74
N VAL A 187 13.39 9.52 9.92
CA VAL A 187 13.49 9.77 8.47
C VAL A 187 12.60 8.82 7.69
N ARG A 188 12.09 9.28 6.53
CA ARG A 188 11.20 8.50 5.67
C ARG A 188 11.78 7.15 5.23
N HIS A 189 13.06 7.14 4.83
CA HIS A 189 13.72 6.00 4.22
C HIS A 189 14.27 5.02 5.27
N ASN A 190 14.37 3.73 4.89
CA ASN A 190 14.99 2.70 5.72
C ASN A 190 16.53 2.79 5.72
N GLY A 191 17.22 1.83 6.34
CA GLY A 191 18.70 1.74 6.38
C GLY A 191 19.37 1.61 5.02
N GLN A 192 18.65 1.18 3.97
CA GLN A 192 19.13 1.12 2.59
C GLN A 192 18.82 2.39 1.78
N ASN A 193 18.26 3.43 2.41
CA ASN A 193 17.76 4.63 1.73
C ASN A 193 16.65 4.35 0.70
N LEU A 194 15.84 3.31 0.95
CA LEU A 194 14.65 2.98 0.16
C LEU A 194 13.39 3.49 0.86
N ASP A 195 12.43 3.94 0.07
CA ASP A 195 11.05 4.17 0.51
C ASP A 195 10.32 2.82 0.53
N LEU A 196 10.05 2.31 1.74
CA LEU A 196 9.40 1.01 1.93
C LEU A 196 8.02 0.93 1.28
N ASN A 197 7.29 2.06 1.24
CA ASN A 197 5.98 2.14 0.55
C ASN A 197 6.13 2.37 -0.98
N ARG A 198 7.27 1.99 -1.55
CA ARG A 198 7.57 1.87 -2.98
C ARG A 198 8.21 0.53 -3.32
N ASP A 199 8.31 -0.36 -2.34
CA ASP A 199 9.05 -1.62 -2.45
C ASP A 199 8.14 -2.86 -2.54
N ALA A 200 6.82 -2.71 -2.45
CA ALA A 200 5.88 -3.84 -2.40
C ALA A 200 5.96 -4.77 -3.63
N MET A 201 6.27 -4.23 -4.82
CA MET A 201 6.44 -5.04 -6.04
C MET A 201 7.89 -5.51 -6.26
N LYS A 202 8.87 -4.78 -5.72
CA LYS A 202 10.30 -5.13 -5.89
C LYS A 202 10.78 -6.13 -4.84
N LEU A 203 10.30 -5.99 -3.60
CA LEU A 203 10.74 -6.78 -2.44
C LEU A 203 12.27 -6.78 -2.29
N GLU A 204 12.90 -5.63 -2.31
CA GLU A 204 14.36 -5.47 -2.23
C GLU A 204 14.85 -5.17 -0.82
N SER A 205 13.98 -4.61 0.03
CA SER A 205 14.28 -4.40 1.43
C SER A 205 14.07 -5.66 2.27
N PRO A 206 14.83 -5.88 3.33
CA PRO A 206 14.57 -6.98 4.27
C PRO A 206 13.20 -6.84 4.93
N GLU A 207 12.74 -5.61 5.20
CA GLU A 207 11.46 -5.30 5.81
C GLU A 207 10.30 -5.82 4.95
N MET A 208 10.29 -5.49 3.66
CA MET A 208 9.22 -5.90 2.76
C MET A 208 9.24 -7.41 2.48
N ARG A 209 10.43 -8.02 2.33
CA ARG A 209 10.53 -9.48 2.24
C ARG A 209 10.04 -10.18 3.50
N GLY A 210 10.39 -9.63 4.66
CA GLY A 210 9.94 -10.13 5.96
C GLY A 210 8.42 -10.03 6.13
N LEU A 211 7.84 -8.89 5.77
CA LEU A 211 6.39 -8.69 5.77
C LEU A 211 5.67 -9.73 4.93
N VAL A 212 6.10 -9.90 3.67
CA VAL A 212 5.44 -10.87 2.79
C VAL A 212 5.57 -12.28 3.34
N ARG A 213 6.78 -12.70 3.74
CA ARG A 213 7.03 -14.07 4.20
C ARG A 213 6.38 -14.37 5.55
N ASN A 214 6.57 -13.51 6.54
CA ASN A 214 6.28 -13.80 7.94
C ASN A 214 4.93 -13.26 8.41
N VAL A 215 4.31 -12.35 7.64
CA VAL A 215 2.97 -11.83 7.94
C VAL A 215 1.98 -12.24 6.86
N LEU A 216 2.17 -11.81 5.60
CA LEU A 216 1.16 -12.00 4.55
C LEU A 216 0.98 -13.46 4.12
N LEU A 217 2.07 -14.22 3.96
CA LEU A 217 2.00 -15.64 3.58
C LEU A 217 1.76 -16.56 4.78
N ARG A 218 2.16 -16.14 5.96
CA ARG A 218 2.08 -16.98 7.16
C ARG A 218 0.79 -16.78 7.93
N TRP A 219 0.40 -15.54 8.21
CA TRP A 219 -0.79 -15.17 8.97
C TRP A 219 -2.01 -14.86 8.11
N ASP A 220 -1.78 -14.53 6.85
CA ASP A 220 -2.80 -14.21 5.84
C ASP A 220 -3.87 -13.24 6.35
N PRO A 221 -3.50 -12.03 6.82
CA PRO A 221 -4.46 -11.09 7.38
C PRO A 221 -5.51 -10.72 6.33
N LEU A 222 -6.78 -10.82 6.73
CA LEU A 222 -7.93 -10.45 5.92
C LEU A 222 -7.94 -8.94 5.62
N LEU A 223 -7.53 -8.14 6.61
CA LEU A 223 -7.44 -6.68 6.52
C LEU A 223 -6.07 -6.20 6.99
N LEU A 224 -5.47 -5.31 6.21
CA LEU A 224 -4.29 -4.53 6.60
C LEU A 224 -4.66 -3.06 6.71
N VAL A 225 -4.24 -2.39 7.79
CA VAL A 225 -4.28 -0.93 7.93
C VAL A 225 -2.87 -0.41 7.96
N ASP A 226 -2.53 0.51 7.04
CA ASP A 226 -1.21 1.15 6.93
C ASP A 226 -1.32 2.59 7.40
N CYS A 227 -0.68 2.90 8.55
CA CYS A 227 -0.81 4.18 9.23
C CYS A 227 0.27 5.17 8.77
N HIS A 228 -0.17 6.29 8.23
CA HIS A 228 0.62 7.35 7.62
C HIS A 228 0.27 8.74 8.12
N THR A 229 1.01 9.74 7.60
CA THR A 229 0.74 11.16 7.81
C THR A 229 0.85 11.90 6.48
N THR A 230 -0.23 12.55 6.06
CA THR A 230 -0.31 13.32 4.81
C THR A 230 0.57 14.56 4.82
N ASN A 231 0.84 15.10 3.65
CA ASN A 231 1.52 16.41 3.47
C ASN A 231 0.55 17.57 3.17
N GLY A 232 -0.63 17.30 3.01
CA GLY A 232 -1.87 17.85 2.61
C GLY A 232 -2.18 19.31 2.45
N SER A 233 -3.45 19.47 2.18
CA SER A 233 -4.21 20.71 2.04
C SER A 233 -4.67 21.25 3.40
N TYR A 234 -5.37 22.41 3.42
CA TYR A 234 -5.93 22.95 4.65
C TYR A 234 -7.37 22.48 4.86
N HIS A 235 -7.57 21.51 5.76
CA HIS A 235 -8.89 20.98 6.13
C HIS A 235 -9.02 20.78 7.65
N GLU A 236 -10.22 20.49 8.11
CA GLU A 236 -10.53 20.33 9.53
C GLU A 236 -10.43 18.89 10.00
N GLU A 237 -10.57 17.93 9.09
CA GLU A 237 -10.56 16.52 9.41
C GLU A 237 -9.15 16.05 9.82
N PRO A 238 -8.96 15.53 11.05
CA PRO A 238 -7.66 15.07 11.51
C PRO A 238 -7.22 13.73 10.89
N VAL A 239 -8.15 13.01 10.25
CA VAL A 239 -7.93 11.71 9.64
C VAL A 239 -8.41 11.70 8.20
N THR A 240 -7.60 11.17 7.31
CA THR A 240 -8.05 10.83 5.95
C THR A 240 -7.78 9.36 5.67
N TYR A 241 -8.55 8.74 4.78
CA TYR A 241 -8.44 7.31 4.49
C TYR A 241 -8.64 6.99 3.02
N SER A 242 -8.10 5.85 2.59
CA SER A 242 -8.37 5.32 1.25
C SER A 242 -8.42 3.79 1.26
N TRP A 243 -8.81 3.22 0.12
CA TRP A 243 -8.94 1.81 -0.16
C TRP A 243 -8.02 1.40 -1.32
N PRO A 244 -7.89 0.10 -1.68
CA PRO A 244 -7.15 -0.32 -2.86
C PRO A 244 -7.72 0.29 -4.14
N LEU A 245 -6.87 0.96 -4.88
CA LEU A 245 -7.25 1.74 -6.07
C LEU A 245 -6.84 1.05 -7.39
N CYS A 246 -6.12 -0.08 -7.31
CA CYS A 246 -5.66 -0.79 -8.49
C CYS A 246 -6.83 -1.47 -9.23
N PRO A 247 -7.14 -1.08 -10.48
CA PRO A 247 -8.29 -1.63 -11.21
C PRO A 247 -8.11 -3.11 -11.61
N ASN A 248 -6.88 -3.64 -11.51
CA ASN A 248 -6.59 -5.06 -11.69
C ASN A 248 -6.85 -5.88 -10.41
N GLY A 249 -7.20 -5.26 -9.29
CA GLY A 249 -7.67 -5.92 -8.09
C GLY A 249 -9.07 -6.53 -8.24
N ASP A 250 -9.58 -7.15 -7.18
CA ASP A 250 -10.93 -7.68 -7.20
C ASP A 250 -11.98 -6.57 -7.06
N PRO A 251 -12.87 -6.38 -8.05
CA PRO A 251 -13.83 -5.27 -8.04
C PRO A 251 -14.86 -5.36 -6.91
N ALA A 252 -15.21 -6.59 -6.45
CA ALA A 252 -16.16 -6.75 -5.35
C ALA A 252 -15.55 -6.27 -4.02
N LEU A 253 -14.26 -6.56 -3.78
CA LEU A 253 -13.54 -6.06 -2.61
C LEU A 253 -13.42 -4.54 -2.63
N ILE A 254 -13.03 -3.96 -3.77
CA ILE A 254 -12.88 -2.51 -3.94
C ILE A 254 -14.23 -1.81 -3.69
N THR A 255 -15.30 -2.30 -4.31
CA THR A 255 -16.65 -1.76 -4.16
C THR A 255 -17.15 -1.89 -2.72
N TYR A 256 -16.95 -3.05 -2.09
CA TYR A 256 -17.35 -3.26 -0.69
C TYR A 256 -16.65 -2.28 0.26
N MET A 257 -15.36 -2.07 0.08
CA MET A 257 -14.63 -1.11 0.92
C MET A 257 -15.12 0.32 0.71
N ARG A 258 -15.25 0.73 -0.56
CA ARG A 258 -15.64 2.10 -0.92
C ARG A 258 -17.08 2.43 -0.50
N GLU A 259 -18.03 1.50 -0.71
CA GLU A 259 -19.46 1.79 -0.63
C GLU A 259 -20.10 1.31 0.68
N LYS A 260 -19.47 0.37 1.40
CA LYS A 260 -20.05 -0.19 2.61
C LYS A 260 -19.15 -0.04 3.84
N MET A 261 -17.93 -0.58 3.79
CA MET A 261 -17.08 -0.64 4.97
C MET A 261 -16.63 0.75 5.42
N LEU A 262 -15.97 1.52 4.55
CA LEU A 262 -15.41 2.81 4.93
C LEU A 262 -16.44 3.87 5.27
N PRO A 263 -17.58 3.98 4.57
CA PRO A 263 -18.67 4.87 5.03
C PRO A 263 -19.22 4.51 6.41
N ALA A 264 -19.31 3.22 6.74
CA ALA A 264 -19.75 2.78 8.07
C ALA A 264 -18.71 3.06 9.16
N VAL A 265 -17.41 2.89 8.85
CA VAL A 265 -16.30 3.24 9.74
C VAL A 265 -16.26 4.76 9.98
N ASP A 266 -16.39 5.56 8.93
CA ASP A 266 -16.41 7.04 9.00
C ASP A 266 -17.57 7.53 9.88
N ALA A 267 -18.78 7.03 9.65
CA ALA A 267 -19.94 7.37 10.46
C ALA A 267 -19.76 6.95 11.95
N ALA A 268 -19.16 5.79 12.22
CA ALA A 268 -18.85 5.35 13.57
C ALA A 268 -17.76 6.22 14.21
N LEU A 269 -16.74 6.59 13.45
CA LEU A 269 -15.64 7.44 13.90
C LEU A 269 -16.15 8.83 14.33
N GLU A 270 -17.01 9.45 13.55
CA GLU A 270 -17.62 10.73 13.92
C GLU A 270 -18.59 10.56 15.10
N LYS A 271 -19.55 9.63 15.01
CA LYS A 271 -20.64 9.53 15.99
C LYS A 271 -20.21 8.98 17.35
N LYS A 272 -19.34 7.95 17.36
CA LYS A 272 -18.93 7.23 18.59
C LYS A 272 -17.69 7.82 19.22
N TYR A 273 -16.75 8.32 18.37
CA TYR A 273 -15.43 8.74 18.81
C TYR A 273 -15.19 10.25 18.65
N GLY A 274 -16.12 11.00 18.04
CA GLY A 274 -16.02 12.44 17.89
C GLY A 274 -14.87 12.90 16.99
N THR A 275 -14.39 12.02 16.09
CA THR A 275 -13.29 12.30 15.18
C THR A 275 -13.82 12.41 13.76
N LEU A 276 -13.51 13.52 13.08
CA LEU A 276 -13.89 13.74 11.69
C LEU A 276 -12.91 13.04 10.76
N SER A 277 -13.41 12.49 9.65
CA SER A 277 -12.57 11.98 8.58
C SER A 277 -13.14 12.26 7.19
N ILE A 278 -12.31 12.15 6.17
CA ILE A 278 -12.67 12.24 4.75
C ILE A 278 -11.84 11.26 3.92
N PRO A 279 -12.28 10.90 2.72
CA PRO A 279 -11.42 10.19 1.78
C PRO A 279 -10.15 10.98 1.45
N TYR A 280 -9.00 10.27 1.47
CA TYR A 280 -7.69 10.85 1.20
C TYR A 280 -7.58 11.47 -0.19
N GLY A 281 -6.94 12.62 -0.25
CA GLY A 281 -6.61 13.28 -1.51
C GLY A 281 -5.95 14.64 -1.31
N ASP A 282 -5.67 15.26 -2.45
CA ASP A 282 -5.18 16.63 -2.55
C ASP A 282 -6.00 17.41 -3.58
N PRO A 283 -6.08 18.74 -3.47
CA PRO A 283 -6.68 19.55 -4.53
C PRO A 283 -5.97 19.37 -5.85
N MET A 284 -6.70 19.21 -6.94
CA MET A 284 -6.12 19.17 -8.29
C MET A 284 -5.48 20.52 -8.67
N ASP A 285 -5.99 21.61 -8.15
CA ASP A 285 -5.41 22.95 -8.26
C ASP A 285 -5.58 23.69 -6.93
N PHE A 286 -4.48 23.96 -6.23
CA PHE A 286 -4.50 24.69 -4.96
C PHE A 286 -5.01 26.13 -5.07
N ARG A 287 -5.06 26.71 -6.30
CA ARG A 287 -5.62 28.03 -6.56
C ARG A 287 -7.14 27.99 -6.73
N ASP A 288 -7.69 26.81 -7.00
CA ASP A 288 -9.11 26.58 -7.23
C ASP A 288 -9.50 25.19 -6.72
N MET A 289 -9.82 25.11 -5.45
CA MET A 289 -10.20 23.88 -4.76
C MET A 289 -11.40 23.17 -5.41
N GLU A 290 -12.29 23.92 -6.08
CA GLU A 290 -13.52 23.37 -6.65
C GLU A 290 -13.28 22.55 -7.93
N LYS A 291 -12.06 22.61 -8.52
CA LYS A 291 -11.69 21.78 -9.67
C LYS A 291 -11.67 20.30 -9.37
N GLY A 292 -11.42 19.91 -8.12
CA GLY A 292 -11.50 18.52 -7.70
C GLY A 292 -10.50 18.13 -6.62
N TRP A 293 -10.81 17.02 -6.01
CA TRP A 293 -10.03 16.30 -5.02
C TRP A 293 -9.52 15.03 -5.63
N ARG A 294 -8.22 14.75 -5.58
CA ARG A 294 -7.61 13.59 -6.23
C ARG A 294 -6.86 12.75 -5.22
N THR A 295 -7.15 11.45 -5.19
CA THR A 295 -6.44 10.46 -4.38
C THR A 295 -5.05 10.13 -4.92
N PHE A 296 -4.31 9.23 -4.23
CA PHE A 296 -2.97 8.77 -4.64
C PHE A 296 -3.02 7.82 -5.86
N SER A 297 -1.85 7.31 -6.28
CA SER A 297 -1.72 6.46 -7.46
C SER A 297 -2.25 5.03 -7.23
N HIS A 298 -2.77 4.41 -8.30
CA HIS A 298 -3.27 3.03 -8.35
C HIS A 298 -2.18 1.95 -8.33
N GLN A 299 -0.92 2.32 -8.52
CA GLN A 299 0.18 1.36 -8.71
C GLN A 299 0.41 0.49 -7.47
N PRO A 300 0.66 -0.83 -7.63
CA PRO A 300 0.81 -1.73 -6.49
C PRO A 300 2.17 -1.66 -5.79
N ARG A 301 3.08 -0.77 -6.21
CA ARG A 301 4.26 -0.42 -5.41
C ARG A 301 3.87 0.19 -4.06
N PHE A 302 2.67 0.76 -3.96
CA PHE A 302 2.06 1.21 -2.72
C PHE A 302 1.41 0.04 -1.99
N MET A 303 1.66 -0.07 -0.69
CA MET A 303 1.22 -1.19 0.14
C MET A 303 -0.28 -1.47 0.04
N THR A 304 -1.11 -0.45 0.17
CA THR A 304 -2.58 -0.60 0.11
C THR A 304 -3.04 -1.27 -1.19
N ASN A 305 -2.49 -0.86 -2.33
CA ASN A 305 -2.83 -1.43 -3.63
C ASN A 305 -2.27 -2.85 -3.81
N TYR A 306 -1.07 -3.11 -3.30
CA TYR A 306 -0.46 -4.44 -3.31
C TYR A 306 -1.31 -5.47 -2.55
N ILE A 307 -1.82 -5.08 -1.38
CA ILE A 307 -2.72 -5.93 -0.59
C ILE A 307 -4.03 -6.19 -1.35
N GLY A 308 -4.58 -5.18 -2.04
CA GLY A 308 -5.77 -5.34 -2.89
C GLY A 308 -5.56 -6.35 -4.04
N LEU A 309 -4.36 -6.38 -4.67
CA LEU A 309 -4.02 -7.39 -5.68
C LEU A 309 -3.88 -8.81 -5.12
N ARG A 310 -3.70 -8.96 -3.82
CA ARG A 310 -3.67 -10.25 -3.12
C ARG A 310 -5.06 -10.71 -2.68
N ASN A 311 -6.14 -10.08 -3.16
CA ASN A 311 -7.52 -10.31 -2.75
C ASN A 311 -7.72 -10.13 -1.23
N ARG A 312 -7.06 -9.14 -0.64
CA ARG A 312 -7.24 -8.79 0.78
C ARG A 312 -7.70 -7.34 0.90
N LEU A 313 -8.40 -7.05 1.98
CA LEU A 313 -8.83 -5.69 2.29
C LEU A 313 -7.65 -4.87 2.79
N SER A 314 -7.60 -3.60 2.45
CA SER A 314 -6.56 -2.69 2.95
C SER A 314 -7.07 -1.28 3.10
N ILE A 315 -6.68 -0.63 4.19
CA ILE A 315 -6.98 0.77 4.46
C ILE A 315 -5.66 1.53 4.52
N LEU A 316 -5.55 2.58 3.70
CA LEU A 316 -4.60 3.65 3.91
C LEU A 316 -5.21 4.60 4.93
N ASP A 317 -4.53 4.80 6.05
CA ASP A 317 -4.83 5.83 7.04
C ASP A 317 -3.78 6.92 6.92
N GLU A 318 -4.22 8.18 6.73
CA GLU A 318 -3.33 9.33 6.54
C GLU A 318 -3.74 10.44 7.49
N ASN A 319 -3.01 10.57 8.59
CA ASN A 319 -3.27 11.60 9.57
C ASN A 319 -2.88 12.99 9.04
N TYR A 320 -3.64 14.01 9.43
CA TYR A 320 -3.46 15.36 8.93
C TYR A 320 -2.23 16.05 9.56
N ASN A 321 -1.19 16.30 8.79
CA ASN A 321 0.12 16.78 9.28
C ASN A 321 0.09 18.17 9.94
N TYR A 322 -0.91 19.03 9.64
CA TYR A 322 -1.06 20.34 10.27
C TYR A 322 -1.88 20.31 11.56
N ALA A 323 -2.49 19.19 11.92
CA ALA A 323 -3.00 18.98 13.27
C ALA A 323 -1.84 18.85 14.27
N ASP A 324 -2.05 19.23 15.52
CA ASP A 324 -1.07 18.97 16.58
C ASP A 324 -0.87 17.47 16.80
N PHE A 325 0.28 17.09 17.35
CA PHE A 325 0.67 15.68 17.47
C PHE A 325 -0.32 14.87 18.31
N LYS A 326 -0.85 15.43 19.39
CA LYS A 326 -1.86 14.76 20.22
C LYS A 326 -3.13 14.45 19.42
N THR A 327 -3.63 15.43 18.68
CA THR A 327 -4.82 15.27 17.83
C THR A 327 -4.61 14.16 16.79
N ARG A 328 -3.42 14.08 16.18
CA ARG A 328 -3.10 13.03 15.21
C ARG A 328 -3.06 11.64 15.86
N VAL A 329 -2.36 11.48 16.98
CA VAL A 329 -2.31 10.20 17.71
C VAL A 329 -3.70 9.73 18.12
N LEU A 330 -4.52 10.62 18.70
CA LEU A 330 -5.87 10.29 19.13
C LEU A 330 -6.81 10.03 17.94
N GLY A 331 -6.65 10.73 16.85
CA GLY A 331 -7.38 10.50 15.60
C GLY A 331 -7.13 9.10 15.05
N ASN A 332 -5.83 8.72 14.96
CA ASN A 332 -5.42 7.37 14.55
C ASN A 332 -5.97 6.30 15.51
N TYR A 333 -5.77 6.46 16.82
CA TYR A 333 -6.30 5.55 17.84
C TYR A 333 -7.82 5.31 17.70
N ASN A 334 -8.58 6.37 17.49
CA ASN A 334 -10.03 6.30 17.32
C ASN A 334 -10.42 5.61 16.01
N LEU A 335 -9.70 5.87 14.90
CA LEU A 335 -9.92 5.19 13.63
C LEU A 335 -9.68 3.67 13.76
N LEU A 336 -8.56 3.26 14.36
CA LEU A 336 -8.25 1.84 14.58
C LEU A 336 -9.33 1.14 15.42
N LYS A 337 -9.89 1.82 16.42
CA LYS A 337 -11.03 1.29 17.21
C LYS A 337 -12.30 1.17 16.36
N ALA A 338 -12.63 2.18 15.55
CA ALA A 338 -13.79 2.12 14.66
C ALA A 338 -13.68 0.99 13.64
N ILE A 339 -12.47 0.74 13.13
CA ILE A 339 -12.18 -0.40 12.24
C ILE A 339 -12.37 -1.74 12.98
N LEU A 340 -11.89 -1.87 14.21
CA LEU A 340 -12.09 -3.09 15.01
C LEU A 340 -13.57 -3.31 15.36
N ASP A 341 -14.33 -2.26 15.69
CA ASP A 341 -15.79 -2.34 15.86
C ASP A 341 -16.45 -2.93 14.62
N TYR A 342 -16.06 -2.44 13.43
CA TYR A 342 -16.60 -2.94 12.17
C TYR A 342 -16.21 -4.40 11.91
N CYS A 343 -14.94 -4.75 12.11
CA CYS A 343 -14.43 -6.11 11.93
C CYS A 343 -15.13 -7.10 12.88
N GLN A 344 -15.32 -6.74 14.13
CA GLN A 344 -16.03 -7.57 15.12
C GLN A 344 -17.49 -7.82 14.70
N ALA A 345 -18.17 -6.76 14.27
CA ALA A 345 -19.59 -6.85 13.88
C ALA A 345 -19.79 -7.65 12.58
N ASN A 346 -18.82 -7.63 11.68
CA ASN A 346 -18.95 -8.16 10.31
C ASN A 346 -17.98 -9.30 9.99
N ALA A 347 -17.32 -9.93 10.98
CA ALA A 347 -16.27 -10.94 10.78
C ALA A 347 -16.64 -12.05 9.79
N GLY A 348 -17.86 -12.60 9.89
CA GLY A 348 -18.32 -13.66 8.99
C GLY A 348 -18.56 -13.19 7.56
N GLU A 349 -19.02 -11.96 7.35
CA GLU A 349 -19.19 -11.38 6.02
C GLU A 349 -17.84 -11.10 5.37
N LEU A 350 -16.90 -10.52 6.11
CA LEU A 350 -15.56 -10.22 5.64
C LEU A 350 -14.81 -11.50 5.22
N SER A 351 -14.89 -12.56 6.04
CA SER A 351 -14.27 -13.86 5.72
C SER A 351 -14.84 -14.45 4.44
N ARG A 352 -16.17 -14.42 4.26
CA ARG A 352 -16.84 -14.93 3.07
C ARG A 352 -16.43 -14.13 1.83
N LEU A 353 -16.43 -12.80 1.92
CA LEU A 353 -16.08 -11.92 0.81
C LEU A 353 -14.66 -12.17 0.27
N VAL A 354 -13.68 -12.31 1.17
CA VAL A 354 -12.30 -12.61 0.79
C VAL A 354 -12.16 -14.01 0.20
N ALA A 355 -12.83 -15.02 0.80
CA ALA A 355 -12.82 -16.38 0.28
C ALA A 355 -13.47 -16.48 -1.11
N GLU A 356 -14.54 -15.72 -1.36
CA GLU A 356 -15.18 -15.61 -2.66
C GLU A 356 -14.26 -14.96 -3.70
N ALA A 357 -13.51 -13.91 -3.35
CA ALA A 357 -12.55 -13.27 -4.25
C ALA A 357 -11.42 -14.23 -4.66
N ASP A 358 -10.87 -14.99 -3.71
CA ASP A 358 -9.87 -16.02 -3.99
C ASP A 358 -10.44 -17.12 -4.90
N ALA A 359 -11.62 -17.65 -4.57
CA ALA A 359 -12.29 -18.69 -5.37
C ALA A 359 -12.58 -18.21 -6.80
N GLN A 360 -13.08 -16.98 -6.99
CA GLN A 360 -13.34 -16.41 -8.31
C GLN A 360 -12.05 -16.21 -9.11
N THR A 361 -10.95 -15.78 -8.47
CA THR A 361 -9.66 -15.65 -9.13
C THR A 361 -9.16 -17.01 -9.63
N ILE A 362 -9.22 -18.04 -8.79
CA ILE A 362 -8.85 -19.41 -9.16
C ILE A 362 -9.72 -19.95 -10.31
N LEU A 363 -11.04 -19.83 -10.20
CA LEU A 363 -11.98 -20.33 -11.21
C LEU A 363 -11.77 -19.69 -12.59
N ARG A 364 -11.54 -18.38 -12.63
CA ARG A 364 -11.20 -17.68 -13.89
C ARG A 364 -9.89 -18.19 -14.48
N GLY A 365 -8.88 -18.47 -13.65
CA GLY A 365 -7.60 -19.00 -14.11
C GLY A 365 -7.68 -20.45 -14.63
N VAL A 366 -8.63 -21.27 -14.18
CA VAL A 366 -8.83 -22.65 -14.67
C VAL A 366 -9.26 -22.67 -16.15
N ALA A 367 -10.13 -21.74 -16.55
CA ALA A 367 -10.62 -21.62 -17.93
C ALA A 367 -10.88 -20.15 -18.27
N PRO A 368 -9.83 -19.37 -18.58
CA PRO A 368 -9.96 -17.94 -18.84
C PRO A 368 -10.82 -17.65 -20.06
N ARG A 369 -11.82 -16.78 -19.90
CA ARG A 369 -12.71 -16.33 -20.95
C ARG A 369 -12.09 -15.14 -21.70
N GLU A 370 -12.63 -14.81 -22.86
CA GLU A 370 -12.24 -13.60 -23.61
C GLU A 370 -12.42 -12.30 -22.79
N THR A 371 -13.39 -12.29 -21.87
CA THR A 371 -13.70 -11.16 -21.01
C THR A 371 -12.84 -11.06 -19.76
N ASP A 372 -12.04 -12.08 -19.45
CA ASP A 372 -11.12 -12.06 -18.31
C ASP A 372 -9.82 -11.37 -18.76
N THR A 373 -9.67 -10.10 -18.38
CA THR A 373 -8.63 -9.21 -18.92
C THR A 373 -7.78 -8.59 -17.81
N PHE A 374 -6.58 -8.18 -18.21
CA PHE A 374 -5.67 -7.35 -17.43
C PHE A 374 -5.67 -5.92 -18.02
N GLY A 375 -5.97 -4.94 -17.18
CA GLY A 375 -6.05 -3.53 -17.57
C GLY A 375 -4.69 -2.89 -17.75
N LEU A 376 -4.56 -2.12 -18.81
CA LEU A 376 -3.39 -1.33 -19.16
C LEU A 376 -3.79 0.14 -19.38
N ASP A 377 -2.81 1.05 -19.41
CA ASP A 377 -3.02 2.48 -19.67
C ASP A 377 -4.09 3.07 -18.74
N ILE A 378 -3.87 2.95 -17.44
CA ILE A 378 -4.83 3.33 -16.41
C ILE A 378 -5.00 4.86 -16.37
N GLU A 379 -6.24 5.32 -16.35
CA GLU A 379 -6.59 6.72 -16.10
C GLU A 379 -7.46 6.85 -14.86
N VAL A 380 -7.42 8.02 -14.24
CA VAL A 380 -8.30 8.35 -13.11
C VAL A 380 -9.50 9.18 -13.59
N ARG A 381 -10.69 8.83 -13.11
CA ARG A 381 -11.96 9.51 -13.34
C ARG A 381 -12.56 9.98 -12.02
N PRO A 382 -13.45 10.97 -12.04
CA PRO A 382 -14.22 11.29 -10.84
C PRO A 382 -15.21 10.17 -10.55
N LEU A 383 -15.41 9.88 -9.25
CA LEU A 383 -16.52 9.08 -8.78
C LEU A 383 -17.85 9.80 -9.04
N PRO A 384 -18.98 9.07 -9.11
CA PRO A 384 -20.31 9.69 -9.24
C PRO A 384 -20.63 10.67 -8.10
N GLU A 385 -20.23 10.31 -6.87
CA GLU A 385 -20.45 11.12 -5.67
C GLU A 385 -19.33 12.13 -5.50
N LYS A 386 -19.71 13.36 -5.14
CA LYS A 386 -18.76 14.41 -4.78
C LYS A 386 -18.26 14.22 -3.34
N VAL A 387 -17.04 14.64 -3.07
CA VAL A 387 -16.51 14.73 -1.72
C VAL A 387 -16.78 16.13 -1.14
N ALA A 388 -17.12 16.17 0.15
CA ALA A 388 -17.23 17.39 0.91
C ALA A 388 -16.03 17.50 1.87
N VAL A 389 -15.15 18.46 1.64
CA VAL A 389 -13.96 18.75 2.48
C VAL A 389 -14.25 19.98 3.32
N ARG A 390 -14.24 19.84 4.64
CA ARG A 390 -14.37 20.96 5.57
C ARG A 390 -13.02 21.69 5.65
N GLY A 391 -12.87 22.74 4.89
CA GLY A 391 -11.59 23.44 4.73
C GLY A 391 -11.66 24.91 5.17
N TYR A 392 -10.72 25.64 4.64
CA TYR A 392 -10.58 27.08 4.91
C TYR A 392 -10.38 27.82 3.59
N GLU A 393 -10.80 29.10 3.55
CA GLU A 393 -10.42 29.94 2.43
C GLU A 393 -8.91 30.17 2.44
N VAL A 394 -8.31 30.14 1.26
CA VAL A 394 -6.87 30.31 1.05
C VAL A 394 -6.61 31.55 0.25
N GLU A 395 -5.78 32.45 0.76
CA GLU A 395 -5.24 33.56 0.01
C GLU A 395 -4.06 33.11 -0.81
N VAL A 396 -4.12 33.33 -2.12
CA VAL A 396 -3.09 32.91 -3.07
C VAL A 396 -2.38 34.15 -3.59
N THR A 397 -1.10 34.31 -3.26
CA THR A 397 -0.28 35.44 -3.68
C THR A 397 0.82 34.94 -4.63
N PRO A 398 0.95 35.53 -5.84
CA PRO A 398 2.07 35.22 -6.72
C PRO A 398 3.41 35.47 -6.02
N ARG A 399 4.33 34.53 -6.15
CA ARG A 399 5.70 34.64 -5.61
C ARG A 399 6.66 34.97 -6.74
N GLU A 400 7.35 36.07 -6.65
CA GLU A 400 8.34 36.48 -7.66
C GLU A 400 9.48 35.45 -7.76
N GLY A 401 9.81 35.02 -8.96
CA GLY A 401 10.86 34.03 -9.24
C GLY A 401 10.48 32.58 -8.92
N SER A 402 9.23 32.27 -8.58
CA SER A 402 8.76 30.91 -8.32
C SER A 402 7.55 30.57 -9.18
N PRO A 403 7.51 29.36 -9.80
CA PRO A 403 6.31 28.89 -10.48
C PRO A 403 5.15 28.56 -9.52
N PHE A 404 5.44 28.48 -8.21
CA PHE A 404 4.45 28.17 -7.19
C PHE A 404 4.09 29.43 -6.40
N PRO A 405 2.79 29.76 -6.28
CA PRO A 405 2.34 30.88 -5.48
C PRO A 405 2.56 30.61 -3.99
N GLU A 406 2.61 31.66 -3.21
CA GLU A 406 2.46 31.57 -1.76
C GLU A 406 0.97 31.39 -1.43
N MET A 407 0.67 30.40 -0.59
CA MET A 407 -0.67 30.12 -0.13
C MET A 407 -0.75 30.32 1.36
N LYS A 408 -1.65 31.20 1.78
CA LYS A 408 -1.89 31.48 3.18
C LYS A 408 -3.33 31.12 3.55
N ARG A 409 -3.48 30.19 4.50
CA ARG A 409 -4.78 29.87 5.07
C ARG A 409 -5.34 31.06 5.82
N THR A 410 -6.63 31.33 5.63
CA THR A 410 -7.40 32.26 6.47
C THR A 410 -8.09 31.50 7.60
N ASP A 411 -8.71 32.23 8.53
CA ASP A 411 -9.55 31.64 9.58
C ASP A 411 -11.02 31.47 9.14
N ARG A 412 -11.35 31.80 7.89
CA ARG A 412 -12.69 31.64 7.35
C ARG A 412 -12.89 30.23 6.89
N LYS A 413 -13.76 29.48 7.59
CA LYS A 413 -14.16 28.13 7.24
C LYS A 413 -15.00 28.13 5.96
N LYS A 414 -14.73 27.15 5.09
CA LYS A 414 -15.48 26.90 3.87
C LYS A 414 -15.51 25.40 3.59
N THR A 415 -16.71 24.84 3.42
CA THR A 415 -16.84 23.48 2.91
C THR A 415 -16.80 23.49 1.39
N TYR A 416 -15.85 22.73 0.83
CA TYR A 416 -15.70 22.54 -0.61
C TYR A 416 -16.38 21.23 -1.02
N VAL A 417 -17.39 21.32 -1.92
CA VAL A 417 -18.07 20.15 -2.48
C VAL A 417 -17.61 19.99 -3.92
N MET A 418 -16.72 19.04 -4.16
CA MET A 418 -16.00 18.93 -5.42
C MET A 418 -15.96 17.51 -5.96
N PRO A 419 -15.71 17.31 -7.29
CA PRO A 419 -15.48 15.98 -7.87
C PRO A 419 -14.33 15.26 -7.17
N TYR A 420 -14.51 13.96 -6.86
CA TYR A 420 -13.48 13.14 -6.26
C TYR A 420 -12.88 12.17 -7.28
N PHE A 421 -11.64 12.42 -7.68
CA PHE A 421 -10.92 11.61 -8.67
C PHE A 421 -10.25 10.42 -7.99
N ALA A 422 -10.98 9.31 -7.91
CA ALA A 422 -10.57 8.06 -7.26
C ALA A 422 -11.05 6.80 -8.01
N ASP A 423 -11.69 6.94 -9.17
CA ASP A 423 -12.08 5.83 -10.03
C ASP A 423 -10.99 5.59 -11.08
N PHE A 424 -10.17 4.57 -10.86
CA PHE A 424 -9.11 4.18 -11.80
C PHE A 424 -9.64 3.14 -12.77
N VAL A 425 -9.57 3.44 -14.07
CA VAL A 425 -10.09 2.58 -15.13
C VAL A 425 -9.04 2.32 -16.20
N ALA A 426 -9.05 1.12 -16.77
CA ALA A 426 -8.18 0.78 -17.88
C ALA A 426 -8.73 1.34 -19.19
N LYS A 427 -7.91 2.05 -19.97
CA LYS A 427 -8.24 2.46 -21.35
C LYS A 427 -7.98 1.35 -22.36
N ARG A 428 -7.08 0.46 -22.05
CA ARG A 428 -6.71 -0.70 -22.84
C ARG A 428 -6.62 -1.92 -21.94
N ALA A 429 -6.88 -3.10 -22.47
CA ALA A 429 -6.75 -4.34 -21.74
C ALA A 429 -6.22 -5.45 -22.64
N VAL A 430 -5.58 -6.43 -22.01
CA VAL A 430 -5.13 -7.66 -22.66
C VAL A 430 -5.77 -8.87 -21.99
N ARG A 431 -6.00 -9.94 -22.75
CA ARG A 431 -6.60 -11.17 -22.23
C ARG A 431 -5.66 -11.83 -21.21
N LEU A 432 -6.21 -12.29 -20.10
CA LEU A 432 -5.49 -13.11 -19.13
C LEU A 432 -5.30 -14.54 -19.67
N PRO A 433 -4.10 -15.12 -19.58
CA PRO A 433 -3.85 -16.48 -20.04
C PRO A 433 -4.27 -17.53 -18.98
N TYR A 434 -4.34 -18.78 -19.40
CA TYR A 434 -4.39 -19.95 -18.52
C TYR A 434 -3.08 -20.12 -17.74
N ALA A 435 -1.95 -19.90 -18.42
CA ALA A 435 -0.62 -19.94 -17.81
C ALA A 435 0.36 -19.03 -18.54
N TYR A 436 1.36 -18.55 -17.81
CA TYR A 436 2.57 -17.95 -18.35
C TYR A 436 3.67 -19.00 -18.40
N LEU A 437 4.42 -19.05 -19.51
CA LEU A 437 5.56 -19.91 -19.75
C LEU A 437 6.83 -19.06 -19.85
N ILE A 438 7.85 -19.37 -19.06
CA ILE A 438 9.08 -18.58 -18.97
C ILE A 438 10.27 -19.50 -19.26
N PRO A 439 10.70 -19.61 -20.55
CA PRO A 439 11.76 -20.54 -20.98
C PRO A 439 13.17 -19.96 -20.77
N ILE A 440 13.38 -19.25 -19.67
CA ILE A 440 14.70 -18.78 -19.25
C ILE A 440 15.05 -19.38 -17.89
N PHE A 441 16.33 -19.73 -17.73
CA PHE A 441 16.84 -20.29 -16.48
C PHE A 441 17.39 -19.15 -15.61
N ASP A 442 16.49 -18.34 -15.03
CA ASP A 442 16.83 -17.20 -14.19
C ASP A 442 16.33 -17.39 -12.77
N ALA A 443 17.28 -17.72 -11.89
CA ALA A 443 16.98 -17.91 -10.46
C ALA A 443 16.43 -16.62 -9.80
N GLY A 444 16.78 -15.43 -10.31
CA GLY A 444 16.27 -14.15 -9.78
C GLY A 444 14.79 -13.95 -10.10
N VAL A 445 14.35 -14.24 -11.33
CA VAL A 445 12.94 -14.16 -11.74
C VAL A 445 12.11 -15.20 -10.97
N GLU A 446 12.58 -16.46 -10.91
CA GLU A 446 11.92 -17.52 -10.14
C GLU A 446 11.78 -17.12 -8.66
N ALA A 447 12.90 -16.72 -8.03
CA ALA A 447 12.92 -16.33 -6.63
C ALA A 447 11.96 -15.15 -6.36
N LYS A 448 11.87 -14.18 -7.28
CA LYS A 448 10.99 -13.04 -7.12
C LYS A 448 9.51 -13.45 -7.14
N LEU A 449 9.10 -14.30 -8.06
CA LEU A 449 7.74 -14.84 -8.11
C LEU A 449 7.40 -15.58 -6.80
N ARG A 450 8.29 -16.46 -6.36
CA ARG A 450 8.11 -17.23 -5.11
C ARG A 450 8.14 -16.35 -3.85
N GLN A 451 8.96 -15.30 -3.83
CA GLN A 451 8.96 -14.33 -2.72
C GLN A 451 7.59 -13.65 -2.53
N HIS A 452 6.86 -13.41 -3.62
CA HIS A 452 5.48 -12.92 -3.56
C HIS A 452 4.47 -13.98 -3.11
N GLY A 453 4.86 -15.24 -3.04
CA GLY A 453 3.97 -16.38 -2.77
C GLY A 453 3.26 -16.91 -4.01
N VAL A 454 3.65 -16.47 -5.20
CA VAL A 454 3.12 -17.00 -6.46
C VAL A 454 3.58 -18.45 -6.63
N SER A 455 2.62 -19.35 -6.86
CA SER A 455 2.90 -20.76 -7.15
C SER A 455 3.55 -20.89 -8.52
N VAL A 456 4.70 -21.52 -8.56
CA VAL A 456 5.49 -21.75 -9.79
C VAL A 456 5.72 -23.23 -9.95
N GLU A 457 5.52 -23.74 -11.15
CA GLU A 457 5.84 -25.11 -11.56
C GLU A 457 7.01 -25.08 -12.55
N ARG A 458 7.60 -26.23 -12.82
CA ARG A 458 8.66 -26.40 -13.81
C ARG A 458 8.36 -27.58 -14.71
N LEU A 459 8.43 -27.41 -16.04
CA LEU A 459 8.24 -28.50 -16.99
C LEU A 459 9.27 -29.62 -16.73
N THR A 460 8.79 -30.86 -16.66
CA THR A 460 9.62 -32.08 -16.49
C THR A 460 10.08 -32.66 -17.81
N GLU A 461 9.46 -32.29 -18.93
CA GLU A 461 9.80 -32.67 -20.30
C GLU A 461 9.58 -31.52 -21.26
N ALA A 462 10.12 -31.59 -22.48
CA ALA A 462 9.88 -30.60 -23.51
C ALA A 462 8.47 -30.78 -24.10
N VAL A 463 7.85 -29.65 -24.46
CA VAL A 463 6.50 -29.62 -25.05
C VAL A 463 6.38 -28.55 -26.11
N THR A 464 5.73 -28.86 -27.23
CA THR A 464 5.42 -27.88 -28.27
C THR A 464 4.01 -27.34 -28.08
N LEU A 465 3.90 -26.02 -27.92
CA LEU A 465 2.64 -25.32 -27.61
C LEU A 465 2.40 -24.18 -28.61
N GLU A 466 1.12 -23.88 -28.85
CA GLU A 466 0.70 -22.63 -29.47
C GLU A 466 0.52 -21.60 -28.34
N THR A 467 1.26 -20.51 -28.42
CA THR A 467 1.30 -19.48 -27.40
C THR A 467 1.30 -18.08 -28.04
N GLU A 468 0.96 -17.09 -27.25
CA GLU A 468 1.11 -15.70 -27.63
C GLU A 468 2.43 -15.15 -27.08
N ALA A 469 3.27 -14.64 -27.99
CA ALA A 469 4.54 -13.99 -27.67
C ALA A 469 4.40 -12.47 -27.78
N TYR A 470 5.06 -11.71 -26.90
CA TYR A 470 5.12 -10.27 -27.00
C TYR A 470 6.38 -9.82 -27.75
N ARG A 471 6.18 -9.15 -28.88
CA ARG A 471 7.24 -8.60 -29.73
C ARG A 471 7.50 -7.15 -29.34
N ILE A 472 8.68 -6.89 -28.77
CA ILE A 472 9.08 -5.55 -28.34
C ILE A 472 9.43 -4.71 -29.57
N LYS A 473 8.77 -3.56 -29.72
CA LYS A 473 9.09 -2.55 -30.74
C LYS A 473 9.94 -1.43 -30.17
N GLU A 474 9.70 -1.07 -28.92
CA GLU A 474 10.42 -0.01 -28.23
C GLU A 474 10.57 -0.39 -26.75
N ILE A 475 11.77 -0.19 -26.20
CA ILE A 475 12.02 -0.21 -24.75
C ILE A 475 12.87 1.01 -24.40
N LYS A 476 12.44 1.75 -23.38
CA LYS A 476 13.12 2.97 -22.94
C LYS A 476 13.23 2.97 -21.43
N GLY A 477 14.47 3.03 -20.92
CA GLY A 477 14.74 3.29 -19.49
C GLY A 477 14.47 4.76 -19.14
N ALA A 478 14.01 5.01 -17.92
CA ALA A 478 13.82 6.37 -17.40
C ALA A 478 15.16 7.13 -17.31
N ASP A 479 15.11 8.46 -17.52
CA ASP A 479 16.30 9.31 -17.46
C ASP A 479 16.84 9.47 -16.02
N ARG A 480 15.97 9.33 -15.01
CA ARG A 480 16.31 9.47 -13.59
C ARG A 480 16.16 8.15 -12.84
N LEU A 481 17.02 7.94 -11.85
CA LEU A 481 16.87 6.86 -10.90
C LEU A 481 15.64 7.07 -10.03
N TYR A 482 14.91 5.98 -9.81
CA TYR A 482 13.79 5.92 -8.90
C TYR A 482 13.88 4.63 -8.08
N GLN A 483 14.04 4.75 -6.78
CA GLN A 483 14.20 3.60 -5.87
C GLN A 483 15.29 2.61 -6.33
N GLY A 484 16.44 3.14 -6.75
CA GLY A 484 17.59 2.35 -7.22
C GLY A 484 17.52 1.89 -8.69
N HIS A 485 16.42 2.13 -9.41
CA HIS A 485 16.18 1.65 -10.76
C HIS A 485 16.02 2.78 -11.79
N ARG A 486 16.38 2.50 -13.03
CA ARG A 486 15.90 3.21 -14.22
C ARG A 486 14.73 2.41 -14.78
N THR A 487 13.51 2.75 -14.35
CA THR A 487 12.32 1.99 -14.72
C THR A 487 12.10 1.96 -16.21
N ASN A 488 11.77 0.79 -16.76
CA ASN A 488 11.51 0.62 -18.18
C ASN A 488 10.07 1.02 -18.55
N ALA A 489 9.94 1.64 -19.72
CA ALA A 489 8.68 1.71 -20.46
C ALA A 489 8.84 0.90 -21.74
N VAL A 490 7.88 0.04 -22.05
CA VAL A 490 7.91 -0.84 -23.20
C VAL A 490 6.68 -0.65 -24.06
N LYS A 491 6.85 -0.82 -25.40
CA LYS A 491 5.76 -0.90 -26.37
C LYS A 491 6.02 -2.04 -27.33
N GLY A 492 4.98 -2.73 -27.71
CA GLY A 492 5.10 -3.86 -28.62
C GLY A 492 3.74 -4.38 -29.08
N GLU A 493 3.74 -5.59 -29.58
CA GLU A 493 2.53 -6.27 -30.02
C GLU A 493 2.60 -7.76 -29.70
N TYR A 494 1.45 -8.35 -29.49
CA TYR A 494 1.31 -9.79 -29.31
C TYR A 494 1.17 -10.49 -30.65
N ALA A 495 1.79 -11.68 -30.77
CA ALA A 495 1.69 -12.54 -31.94
C ALA A 495 1.60 -14.01 -31.52
N LEU A 496 0.70 -14.75 -32.14
CA LEU A 496 0.60 -16.20 -31.96
C LEU A 496 1.80 -16.89 -32.64
N GLU A 497 2.39 -17.84 -31.92
CA GLU A 497 3.44 -18.68 -32.48
C GLU A 497 3.38 -20.09 -31.88
N LYS A 498 3.73 -21.06 -32.71
CA LYS A 498 3.95 -22.45 -32.26
C LYS A 498 5.43 -22.61 -31.94
N ARG A 499 5.71 -23.01 -30.69
CA ARG A 499 7.07 -23.08 -30.16
C ARG A 499 7.26 -24.29 -29.27
N GLU A 500 8.48 -24.86 -29.31
CA GLU A 500 8.92 -25.85 -28.32
C GLU A 500 9.43 -25.13 -27.07
N PHE A 501 8.92 -25.58 -25.91
CA PHE A 501 9.37 -25.17 -24.58
C PHE A 501 10.20 -26.30 -23.98
N PRO A 502 11.46 -26.07 -23.66
CA PRO A 502 12.33 -27.12 -23.14
C PRO A 502 11.94 -27.53 -21.71
N LYS A 503 12.36 -28.75 -21.33
CA LYS A 503 12.37 -29.15 -19.92
C LYS A 503 13.02 -28.08 -19.06
N GLY A 504 12.42 -27.77 -17.90
CA GLY A 504 12.90 -26.73 -16.99
C GLY A 504 12.24 -25.36 -17.20
N THR A 505 11.46 -25.13 -18.26
CA THR A 505 10.63 -23.92 -18.43
C THR A 505 9.74 -23.72 -17.21
N LEU A 506 9.70 -22.50 -16.66
CA LEU A 506 8.79 -22.17 -15.57
C LEU A 506 7.36 -22.03 -16.10
N VAL A 507 6.41 -22.53 -15.32
CA VAL A 507 4.97 -22.44 -15.59
C VAL A 507 4.30 -21.73 -14.42
N VAL A 508 3.65 -20.61 -14.70
CA VAL A 508 2.89 -19.84 -13.71
C VAL A 508 1.41 -19.86 -14.12
N ARG A 509 0.63 -20.72 -13.46
CA ARG A 509 -0.80 -20.80 -13.74
C ARG A 509 -1.53 -19.63 -13.09
N THR A 510 -2.49 -19.08 -13.79
CA THR A 510 -3.36 -18.01 -13.24
C THR A 510 -4.43 -18.56 -12.30
N ALA A 511 -4.68 -19.89 -12.32
CA ALA A 511 -5.56 -20.61 -11.41
C ALA A 511 -4.99 -20.71 -9.99
N GLN A 512 -4.73 -19.60 -9.36
CA GLN A 512 -4.27 -19.47 -7.96
C GLN A 512 -4.81 -18.17 -7.35
N ALA A 513 -4.94 -18.09 -6.03
CA ALA A 513 -5.44 -16.89 -5.35
C ALA A 513 -4.66 -15.62 -5.74
N LEU A 514 -3.35 -15.77 -5.98
CA LEU A 514 -2.46 -14.69 -6.42
C LEU A 514 -2.36 -14.57 -7.96
N GLY A 515 -3.31 -15.11 -8.72
CA GLY A 515 -3.30 -15.07 -10.18
C GLY A 515 -3.28 -13.64 -10.76
N ARG A 516 -3.95 -12.69 -10.11
CA ARG A 516 -3.93 -11.26 -10.49
C ARG A 516 -2.56 -10.63 -10.26
N LEU A 517 -1.94 -10.92 -9.13
CA LEU A 517 -0.58 -10.47 -8.81
C LEU A 517 0.44 -11.09 -9.77
N ALA A 518 0.32 -12.38 -10.08
CA ALA A 518 1.18 -13.05 -11.06
C ALA A 518 1.09 -12.36 -12.44
N ALA A 519 -0.11 -12.03 -12.90
CA ALA A 519 -0.31 -11.28 -14.13
C ALA A 519 0.37 -9.90 -14.05
N TYR A 520 0.20 -9.18 -12.95
CA TYR A 520 0.83 -7.87 -12.78
C TYR A 520 2.36 -7.91 -12.85
N LEU A 521 2.96 -8.95 -12.27
CA LEU A 521 4.41 -9.16 -12.30
C LEU A 521 4.92 -9.52 -13.70
N LEU A 522 4.12 -10.24 -14.51
CA LEU A 522 4.57 -10.87 -15.76
C LEU A 522 4.09 -10.18 -17.04
N GLU A 523 3.03 -9.37 -17.01
CA GLU A 523 2.59 -8.64 -18.21
C GLU A 523 3.63 -7.59 -18.61
N PRO A 524 4.07 -7.57 -19.89
CA PRO A 524 5.20 -6.73 -20.31
C PRO A 524 4.91 -5.24 -20.21
N GLU A 525 3.68 -4.82 -20.48
CA GLU A 525 3.25 -3.41 -20.39
C GLU A 525 2.60 -3.05 -19.04
N SER A 526 2.70 -3.92 -18.04
CA SER A 526 2.34 -3.58 -16.67
C SER A 526 3.19 -2.40 -16.19
N ASP A 527 2.58 -1.42 -15.55
CA ASP A 527 3.27 -0.19 -15.12
C ASP A 527 4.07 -0.34 -13.81
N ASP A 528 4.09 -1.56 -13.25
CA ASP A 528 4.81 -1.88 -12.01
C ASP A 528 5.28 -3.36 -11.95
N GLY A 529 5.33 -4.04 -13.11
CA GLY A 529 5.76 -5.43 -13.25
C GLY A 529 7.28 -5.60 -13.22
N LEU A 530 7.73 -6.85 -13.32
CA LEU A 530 9.15 -7.21 -13.25
C LEU A 530 9.99 -6.60 -14.38
N LEU A 531 9.40 -6.37 -15.57
CA LEU A 531 10.10 -5.70 -16.68
C LEU A 531 10.35 -4.22 -16.35
N VAL A 532 9.40 -3.54 -15.73
CA VAL A 532 9.57 -2.14 -15.28
C VAL A 532 10.73 -2.01 -14.31
N TRP A 533 10.90 -2.98 -13.42
CA TRP A 533 11.93 -3.02 -12.38
C TRP A 533 13.22 -3.72 -12.80
N ASN A 534 13.50 -3.84 -14.12
CA ASN A 534 14.76 -4.30 -14.73
C ASN A 534 15.10 -5.80 -14.54
N TYR A 535 14.19 -6.65 -14.05
CA TYR A 535 14.48 -8.08 -13.85
C TYR A 535 14.69 -8.84 -15.16
N PHE A 536 14.20 -8.31 -16.29
CA PHE A 536 14.32 -8.92 -17.60
C PHE A 536 15.32 -8.21 -18.55
N ASP A 537 16.00 -7.15 -18.11
CA ASP A 537 16.83 -6.29 -18.98
C ASP A 537 17.88 -7.09 -19.76
N LYS A 538 18.59 -8.01 -19.11
CA LYS A 538 19.62 -8.84 -19.76
C LYS A 538 19.10 -9.74 -20.89
N TYR A 539 17.78 -9.92 -20.97
CA TYR A 539 17.12 -10.71 -22.02
C TYR A 539 16.51 -9.86 -23.13
N VAL A 540 16.21 -8.60 -22.87
CA VAL A 540 15.45 -7.72 -23.78
C VAL A 540 16.25 -6.53 -24.26
N VAL A 541 17.33 -6.14 -23.57
CA VAL A 541 18.22 -5.06 -23.97
C VAL A 541 19.37 -5.62 -24.83
N SER A 542 19.54 -5.04 -26.01
CA SER A 542 20.59 -5.44 -26.94
C SER A 542 21.98 -5.10 -26.40
N GLN A 543 22.87 -6.09 -26.37
CA GLN A 543 24.27 -5.88 -26.00
C GLN A 543 25.18 -5.61 -27.21
N TRP A 544 24.79 -6.02 -28.43
CA TRP A 544 25.61 -6.00 -29.63
C TRP A 544 24.87 -5.43 -30.85
N GLY A 545 24.01 -4.44 -30.65
CA GLY A 545 23.31 -3.75 -31.73
C GLY A 545 22.12 -4.49 -32.33
N ARG A 546 21.93 -5.77 -32.02
CA ARG A 546 20.73 -6.57 -32.36
C ARG A 546 20.28 -7.35 -31.17
N GLY A 547 19.37 -6.78 -30.40
CA GLY A 547 18.77 -7.45 -29.23
C GLY A 547 17.66 -8.41 -29.61
N THR A 548 17.26 -9.24 -28.65
CA THR A 548 16.00 -9.96 -28.83
C THR A 548 14.86 -8.96 -28.83
N GLN A 549 13.95 -9.15 -29.76
CA GLN A 549 12.73 -8.34 -29.87
C GLN A 549 11.55 -9.04 -29.20
N THR A 550 11.80 -10.14 -28.47
CA THR A 550 10.75 -10.95 -27.84
C THR A 550 10.93 -10.96 -26.34
N TYR A 551 9.87 -10.55 -25.63
CA TYR A 551 9.80 -10.70 -24.18
C TYR A 551 9.77 -12.17 -23.79
N PRO A 552 10.60 -12.65 -22.86
CA PRO A 552 10.75 -14.09 -22.60
C PRO A 552 9.66 -14.68 -21.68
N VAL A 553 8.43 -14.15 -21.76
CA VAL A 553 7.24 -14.67 -21.09
C VAL A 553 6.15 -14.85 -22.13
N TYR A 554 5.63 -16.06 -22.23
CA TYR A 554 4.67 -16.47 -23.26
C TYR A 554 3.34 -16.79 -22.60
N LYS A 555 2.24 -16.45 -23.27
CA LYS A 555 0.87 -16.69 -22.79
C LYS A 555 0.30 -17.95 -23.43
N LEU A 556 -0.11 -18.88 -22.59
CA LEU A 556 -0.87 -20.07 -23.01
C LEU A 556 -2.35 -19.85 -22.66
N PHE A 557 -3.23 -19.83 -23.66
CA PHE A 557 -4.67 -19.57 -23.45
C PHE A 557 -5.50 -20.86 -23.31
N THR A 558 -5.08 -21.90 -24.00
CA THR A 558 -5.82 -23.17 -24.01
C THR A 558 -5.46 -24.01 -22.78
N PRO A 559 -6.43 -24.32 -21.91
CA PRO A 559 -6.21 -25.24 -20.81
C PRO A 559 -5.80 -26.62 -21.32
N GLN A 560 -4.68 -27.13 -20.82
CA GLN A 560 -4.19 -28.45 -21.15
C GLN A 560 -3.29 -29.01 -20.06
N SER A 561 -3.15 -30.35 -20.05
CA SER A 561 -2.22 -30.99 -19.14
C SER A 561 -0.79 -30.71 -19.57
N LEU A 562 0.02 -30.24 -18.62
CA LEU A 562 1.45 -30.05 -18.78
C LEU A 562 2.18 -30.99 -17.81
N ALA A 563 3.18 -31.72 -18.30
CA ALA A 563 4.07 -32.48 -17.44
C ALA A 563 4.96 -31.48 -16.66
N ALA A 564 4.49 -31.05 -15.49
CA ALA A 564 5.15 -30.06 -14.67
C ALA A 564 5.13 -30.46 -13.20
N GLN A 565 6.15 -30.02 -12.45
CA GLN A 565 6.30 -30.24 -11.01
C GLN A 565 6.33 -28.91 -10.28
N GLY A 566 5.58 -28.81 -9.17
CA GLY A 566 5.62 -27.67 -8.28
C GLY A 566 7.02 -27.45 -7.68
N LEU A 567 7.38 -26.21 -7.50
CA LEU A 567 8.60 -25.80 -6.79
C LEU A 567 8.21 -25.45 -5.36
N ASP A 568 8.70 -26.23 -4.39
CA ASP A 568 8.46 -26.02 -2.96
C ASP A 568 9.18 -24.76 -2.42
#